data_2588e5ebef71fe9a914e97fd118c9b3b
#
_entry.id   2588e5ebef71fe9a914e97fd118c9b3b
#
_cell.length_a   1.000
_cell.length_b   1.000
_cell.length_c   1.000
_cell.angle_alpha   90.00
_cell.angle_beta   90.00
_cell.angle_gamma   90.00
#
_symmetry.space_group_name_H-M   'P 1'
#
loop_
_entity.id
_entity.type
_entity.pdbx_description
1 polymer ?
#
loop_
_entity_poly.entity_id
_entity_poly.type
_entity_poly.pdbx_seq_one_letter_code
_entity_poly.pdbx_strand_id
1 'polypeptide(L)'
;MSNRREFLKISGAAALGTLVLSNEADAFFYKKKHAIGVQLFTFFNVIDNDPRGTLSKVAAIGYKEIESAFSRKGGYYGMKPKEFSKMLKDLGLSWKSHHVLGAPFKLPPGTKLPNGPDGKPITIPPVKNLRDNHQQLIDEAAEAGIPYLVCANTPIETMEDVKESIATLNKSSEAAKKAGLILAYHNHDKEFESLDGKVIYDLFLSETNPDLLKMELDLCWVTKAGVDPVELFKKHPGRCHLWHVKDLDKEKKGPLPVGDGIIDFKRIFDNAKVSGMKHFFVEHDMPADPFASITTSYKNLIKILNS
;
A
#
# COMPACT_ATOMS: atom_id res chain seq x y z
N MET A 1 -40.47 21.67 39.53
CA MET A 1 -40.87 20.86 38.35
C MET A 1 -39.96 21.23 37.20
N SER A 2 -39.00 20.39 36.87
CA SER A 2 -38.07 20.67 35.78
C SER A 2 -38.80 20.49 34.44
N ASN A 3 -38.60 21.48 33.55
CA ASN A 3 -39.35 21.63 32.32
C ASN A 3 -38.87 20.56 31.31
N ARG A 4 -39.76 19.76 30.74
CA ARG A 4 -39.46 18.73 29.74
C ARG A 4 -38.56 19.21 28.61
N ARG A 5 -38.60 20.53 28.27
CA ARG A 5 -37.77 21.15 27.26
C ARG A 5 -36.30 21.29 27.69
N GLU A 6 -36.00 21.53 28.95
CA GLU A 6 -34.62 21.58 29.49
C GLU A 6 -33.99 20.20 29.56
N PHE A 7 -34.77 19.19 29.97
CA PHE A 7 -34.32 17.79 29.96
C PHE A 7 -33.93 17.30 28.56
N LEU A 8 -34.73 17.63 27.54
CA LEU A 8 -34.42 17.25 26.16
C LEU A 8 -33.20 18.01 25.61
N LYS A 9 -32.94 19.25 26.03
CA LYS A 9 -31.72 20.00 25.65
C LYS A 9 -30.46 19.43 26.29
N ILE A 10 -30.51 19.07 27.54
CA ILE A 10 -29.39 18.46 28.27
C ILE A 10 -29.12 17.04 27.77
N SER A 11 -30.16 16.24 27.50
CA SER A 11 -30.02 14.89 26.94
C SER A 11 -29.50 14.91 25.50
N GLY A 12 -29.90 15.88 24.69
CA GLY A 12 -29.38 16.05 23.32
C GLY A 12 -27.91 16.48 23.27
N ALA A 13 -27.50 17.40 24.17
CA ALA A 13 -26.12 17.83 24.27
C ALA A 13 -25.18 16.75 24.82
N ALA A 14 -25.67 15.95 25.81
CA ALA A 14 -24.93 14.81 26.35
C ALA A 14 -24.78 13.69 25.32
N ALA A 15 -25.82 13.41 24.51
CA ALA A 15 -25.79 12.38 23.48
C ALA A 15 -24.86 12.78 22.31
N LEU A 16 -24.82 14.06 21.90
CA LEU A 16 -23.88 14.56 20.90
C LEU A 16 -22.44 14.57 21.43
N GLY A 17 -22.22 14.98 22.68
CA GLY A 17 -20.89 14.98 23.29
C GLY A 17 -20.31 13.57 23.47
N THR A 18 -21.15 12.59 23.85
CA THR A 18 -20.70 11.18 23.96
C THR A 18 -20.43 10.54 22.61
N LEU A 19 -21.14 10.90 21.55
CA LEU A 19 -20.89 10.42 20.18
C LEU A 19 -19.58 10.98 19.62
N VAL A 20 -19.25 12.25 19.87
CA VAL A 20 -17.98 12.85 19.43
C VAL A 20 -16.81 12.28 20.21
N LEU A 21 -16.91 12.16 21.54
CA LEU A 21 -15.87 11.57 22.37
C LEU A 21 -15.65 10.08 22.09
N SER A 22 -16.69 9.32 21.76
CA SER A 22 -16.56 7.91 21.36
C SER A 22 -15.86 7.76 20.01
N ASN A 23 -16.12 8.64 19.04
CA ASN A 23 -15.45 8.61 17.74
C ASN A 23 -13.97 8.97 17.83
N GLU A 24 -13.59 9.96 18.62
CA GLU A 24 -12.18 10.33 18.84
C GLU A 24 -11.42 9.25 19.61
N ALA A 25 -12.04 8.69 20.66
CA ALA A 25 -11.44 7.57 21.40
C ALA A 25 -11.30 6.33 20.52
N ASP A 26 -12.32 5.97 19.74
CA ASP A 26 -12.27 4.85 18.80
C ASP A 26 -11.18 5.05 17.73
N ALA A 27 -11.04 6.27 17.19
CA ALA A 27 -9.99 6.61 16.25
C ALA A 27 -8.60 6.49 16.88
N PHE A 28 -8.42 6.99 18.10
CA PHE A 28 -7.16 6.89 18.85
C PHE A 28 -6.76 5.44 19.15
N PHE A 29 -7.71 4.63 19.63
CA PHE A 29 -7.45 3.20 19.88
C PHE A 29 -7.21 2.44 18.59
N TYR A 30 -7.87 2.80 17.50
CA TYR A 30 -7.66 2.20 16.19
C TYR A 30 -6.23 2.49 15.67
N LYS A 31 -5.75 3.73 15.78
CA LYS A 31 -4.38 4.12 15.42
C LYS A 31 -3.32 3.33 16.22
N LYS A 32 -3.46 3.25 17.54
CA LYS A 32 -2.51 2.52 18.42
C LYS A 32 -2.46 1.01 18.21
N LYS A 33 -3.48 0.44 17.59
CA LYS A 33 -3.56 -1.01 17.35
C LYS A 33 -2.66 -1.48 16.21
N HIS A 34 -2.31 -0.60 15.28
CA HIS A 34 -1.58 -0.98 14.07
C HIS A 34 -0.08 -0.79 14.22
N ALA A 35 0.67 -1.85 13.90
CA ALA A 35 2.12 -1.78 13.82
C ALA A 35 2.55 -0.98 12.57
N ILE A 36 3.66 -0.24 12.67
CA ILE A 36 4.20 0.49 11.53
C ILE A 36 4.91 -0.49 10.61
N GLY A 37 4.46 -0.53 9.36
CA GLY A 37 5.05 -1.31 8.28
C GLY A 37 5.97 -0.49 7.37
N VAL A 38 6.76 -1.19 6.56
CA VAL A 38 7.58 -0.59 5.50
C VAL A 38 7.51 -1.41 4.23
N GLN A 39 7.42 -0.70 3.09
CA GLN A 39 7.51 -1.29 1.75
C GLN A 39 8.98 -1.41 1.32
N LEU A 40 9.39 -2.61 0.93
CA LEU A 40 10.81 -2.90 0.62
C LEU A 40 11.28 -2.35 -0.73
N PHE A 41 10.39 -1.85 -1.58
CA PHE A 41 10.80 -1.13 -2.79
C PHE A 41 11.66 0.10 -2.48
N THR A 42 11.47 0.71 -1.31
CA THR A 42 12.35 1.76 -0.77
C THR A 42 13.83 1.37 -0.78
N PHE A 43 14.13 0.08 -0.63
CA PHE A 43 15.48 -0.47 -0.59
C PHE A 43 15.92 -1.15 -1.90
N PHE A 44 15.20 -0.95 -3.00
CA PHE A 44 15.40 -1.63 -4.27
C PHE A 44 16.87 -1.68 -4.73
N ASN A 45 17.63 -0.61 -4.48
CA ASN A 45 19.02 -0.52 -4.88
C ASN A 45 20.02 -1.24 -3.96
N VAL A 46 19.60 -1.63 -2.75
CA VAL A 46 20.53 -2.17 -1.73
C VAL A 46 20.13 -3.54 -1.20
N ILE A 47 18.83 -3.86 -1.15
CA ILE A 47 18.31 -5.05 -0.47
C ILE A 47 18.79 -6.36 -1.10
N ASP A 48 18.92 -6.41 -2.42
CA ASP A 48 19.38 -7.61 -3.13
C ASP A 48 20.82 -8.01 -2.76
N ASN A 49 21.64 -7.07 -2.31
CA ASN A 49 23.02 -7.35 -1.91
C ASN A 49 23.10 -8.02 -0.54
N ASP A 50 22.29 -7.55 0.43
CA ASP A 50 22.24 -8.08 1.79
C ASP A 50 20.81 -7.97 2.35
N PRO A 51 19.90 -8.90 2.03
CA PRO A 51 18.53 -8.87 2.53
C PRO A 51 18.46 -8.94 4.06
N ARG A 52 19.26 -9.79 4.70
CA ARG A 52 19.25 -9.94 6.16
C ARG A 52 19.74 -8.70 6.87
N GLY A 53 20.87 -8.11 6.45
CA GLY A 53 21.40 -6.89 7.05
C GLY A 53 20.48 -5.69 6.85
N THR A 54 19.86 -5.56 5.66
CA THR A 54 18.86 -4.53 5.38
C THR A 54 17.68 -4.65 6.33
N LEU A 55 17.09 -5.85 6.45
CA LEU A 55 15.94 -6.10 7.31
C LEU A 55 16.26 -6.00 8.80
N SER A 56 17.49 -6.35 9.22
CA SER A 56 17.93 -6.14 10.60
C SER A 56 17.96 -4.66 10.96
N LYS A 57 18.41 -3.78 10.05
CA LYS A 57 18.40 -2.32 10.26
C LYS A 57 16.96 -1.78 10.30
N VAL A 58 16.08 -2.27 9.43
CA VAL A 58 14.65 -1.94 9.43
C VAL A 58 14.01 -2.29 10.78
N ALA A 59 14.25 -3.50 11.29
CA ALA A 59 13.74 -3.92 12.60
C ALA A 59 14.31 -3.08 13.76
N ALA A 60 15.60 -2.70 13.69
CA ALA A 60 16.27 -1.87 14.69
C ALA A 60 15.73 -0.43 14.76
N ILE A 61 15.25 0.14 13.62
CA ILE A 61 14.56 1.44 13.59
C ILE A 61 13.22 1.36 14.35
N GLY A 62 12.55 0.21 14.33
CA GLY A 62 11.29 -0.01 15.05
C GLY A 62 10.14 -0.56 14.20
N TYR A 63 10.31 -0.69 12.90
CA TYR A 63 9.31 -1.28 12.01
C TYR A 63 8.98 -2.72 12.42
N LYS A 64 7.72 -3.12 12.24
CA LYS A 64 7.23 -4.45 12.64
C LYS A 64 6.57 -5.22 11.52
N GLU A 65 6.06 -4.53 10.52
CA GLU A 65 5.38 -5.14 9.38
C GLU A 65 6.15 -4.89 8.08
N ILE A 66 6.13 -5.86 7.21
CA ILE A 66 6.84 -5.83 5.93
C ILE A 66 5.84 -6.05 4.80
N GLU A 67 5.94 -5.17 3.82
CA GLU A 67 5.49 -5.44 2.47
C GLU A 67 6.70 -5.62 1.57
N SER A 68 6.77 -6.74 0.86
CA SER A 68 7.87 -7.03 -0.05
C SER A 68 7.51 -6.66 -1.49
N ALA A 69 8.53 -6.38 -2.29
CA ALA A 69 8.42 -6.10 -3.70
C ALA A 69 9.20 -7.11 -4.53
N PHE A 70 9.16 -6.98 -5.85
CA PHE A 70 9.96 -7.80 -6.74
C PHE A 70 11.47 -7.54 -6.52
N SER A 71 12.27 -8.57 -6.78
CA SER A 71 13.72 -8.56 -6.64
C SER A 71 14.38 -8.87 -7.97
N ARG A 72 15.52 -8.24 -8.26
CA ARG A 72 16.36 -8.56 -9.42
C ARG A 72 16.96 -9.96 -9.36
N LYS A 73 17.03 -10.55 -8.16
CA LYS A 73 17.48 -11.94 -7.96
C LYS A 73 16.38 -12.97 -8.21
N GLY A 74 15.15 -12.49 -8.51
CA GLY A 74 13.96 -13.35 -8.60
C GLY A 74 13.47 -13.84 -7.24
N GLY A 75 12.28 -14.44 -7.23
CA GLY A 75 11.63 -14.90 -6.01
C GLY A 75 11.54 -13.81 -4.95
N TYR A 76 11.78 -14.18 -3.72
CA TYR A 76 11.79 -13.23 -2.59
C TYR A 76 13.25 -12.94 -2.21
N TYR A 77 13.88 -12.03 -2.95
CA TYR A 77 15.30 -11.63 -2.79
C TYR A 77 16.26 -12.82 -2.93
N GLY A 78 15.98 -13.71 -3.91
CA GLY A 78 16.75 -14.92 -4.17
C GLY A 78 16.40 -16.12 -3.26
N MET A 79 15.40 -15.98 -2.39
CA MET A 79 14.94 -17.03 -1.47
C MET A 79 13.61 -17.64 -1.91
N LYS A 80 13.29 -18.82 -1.39
CA LYS A 80 11.95 -19.41 -1.46
C LYS A 80 10.99 -18.71 -0.47
N PRO A 81 9.66 -18.79 -0.67
CA PRO A 81 8.66 -18.12 0.20
C PRO A 81 8.86 -18.42 1.68
N LYS A 82 8.99 -19.69 2.07
CA LYS A 82 9.18 -20.10 3.47
C LYS A 82 10.52 -19.65 4.07
N GLU A 83 11.57 -19.59 3.26
CA GLU A 83 12.90 -19.14 3.72
C GLU A 83 12.86 -17.64 4.06
N PHE A 84 12.25 -16.83 3.18
CA PHE A 84 12.08 -15.42 3.44
C PHE A 84 11.16 -15.16 4.63
N SER A 85 10.02 -15.87 4.71
CA SER A 85 9.10 -15.79 5.86
C SER A 85 9.80 -16.14 7.18
N LYS A 86 10.63 -17.20 7.18
CA LYS A 86 11.41 -17.58 8.36
C LYS A 86 12.42 -16.49 8.75
N MET A 87 13.16 -15.94 7.79
CA MET A 87 14.14 -14.89 8.06
C MET A 87 13.47 -13.66 8.68
N LEU A 88 12.30 -13.24 8.19
CA LEU A 88 11.54 -12.13 8.78
C LEU A 88 11.13 -12.41 10.23
N LYS A 89 10.62 -13.62 10.50
CA LYS A 89 10.25 -14.04 11.87
C LYS A 89 11.44 -14.04 12.81
N ASP A 90 12.59 -14.54 12.36
CA ASP A 90 13.84 -14.54 13.15
C ASP A 90 14.30 -13.12 13.51
N LEU A 91 13.93 -12.11 12.71
CA LEU A 91 14.19 -10.69 12.94
C LEU A 91 13.06 -9.96 13.70
N GLY A 92 12.02 -10.67 14.13
CA GLY A 92 10.86 -10.08 14.81
C GLY A 92 9.97 -9.23 13.90
N LEU A 93 10.00 -9.51 12.58
CA LEU A 93 9.20 -8.85 11.56
C LEU A 93 8.05 -9.75 11.10
N SER A 94 6.92 -9.15 10.76
CA SER A 94 5.73 -9.83 10.25
C SER A 94 5.49 -9.48 8.79
N TRP A 95 5.47 -10.46 7.93
CA TRP A 95 5.21 -10.26 6.51
C TRP A 95 3.71 -10.18 6.23
N LYS A 96 3.23 -9.06 5.68
CA LYS A 96 1.79 -8.80 5.48
C LYS A 96 1.36 -8.84 4.03
N SER A 97 2.22 -8.39 3.13
CA SER A 97 1.87 -8.26 1.72
C SER A 97 3.08 -8.42 0.81
N HIS A 98 2.79 -8.67 -0.47
CA HIS A 98 3.79 -8.76 -1.52
C HIS A 98 3.29 -8.10 -2.80
N HIS A 99 4.07 -7.19 -3.35
CA HIS A 99 3.81 -6.53 -4.64
C HIS A 99 4.17 -7.43 -5.81
N VAL A 100 3.21 -7.60 -6.73
CA VAL A 100 3.38 -8.31 -8.00
C VAL A 100 2.90 -7.46 -9.16
N LEU A 101 3.36 -7.77 -10.37
CA LEU A 101 2.90 -7.11 -11.58
C LEU A 101 1.52 -7.64 -12.01
N GLY A 102 0.67 -6.78 -12.55
CA GLY A 102 -0.63 -7.15 -13.15
C GLY A 102 -0.46 -7.85 -14.50
N ALA A 103 0.52 -7.42 -15.29
CA ALA A 103 0.83 -7.94 -16.63
C ALA A 103 2.35 -8.05 -16.85
N PRO A 104 2.79 -8.67 -17.96
CA PRO A 104 4.22 -8.75 -18.29
C PRO A 104 4.86 -7.36 -18.33
N PHE A 105 6.03 -7.25 -17.68
CA PHE A 105 6.79 -6.01 -17.69
C PHE A 105 7.24 -5.67 -19.13
N LYS A 106 6.89 -4.49 -19.58
CA LYS A 106 7.32 -3.95 -20.86
C LYS A 106 8.16 -2.71 -20.61
N LEU A 107 9.36 -2.68 -21.17
CA LEU A 107 10.14 -1.46 -21.19
C LEU A 107 9.47 -0.44 -22.14
N PRO A 108 9.46 0.85 -21.79
CA PRO A 108 9.00 1.88 -22.71
C PRO A 108 9.73 1.75 -24.07
N PRO A 109 9.05 1.99 -25.20
CA PRO A 109 9.67 1.94 -26.51
C PRO A 109 10.94 2.82 -26.57
N GLY A 110 12.02 2.27 -27.12
CA GLY A 110 13.30 2.99 -27.22
C GLY A 110 14.17 3.01 -25.96
N THR A 111 13.72 2.44 -24.85
CA THR A 111 14.54 2.32 -23.63
C THR A 111 15.71 1.35 -23.88
N LYS A 112 16.94 1.86 -23.79
CA LYS A 112 18.14 1.03 -23.79
C LYS A 112 18.53 0.73 -22.35
N LEU A 113 18.60 -0.54 -21.99
CA LEU A 113 19.16 -0.94 -20.71
C LEU A 113 20.67 -0.65 -20.70
N PRO A 114 21.23 -0.14 -19.59
CA PRO A 114 22.66 0.04 -19.48
C PRO A 114 23.36 -1.33 -19.58
N ASN A 115 24.66 -1.31 -19.95
CA ASN A 115 25.48 -2.51 -19.83
C ASN A 115 25.79 -2.80 -18.36
N GLY A 116 25.82 -4.08 -18.03
CA GLY A 116 26.30 -4.55 -16.74
C GLY A 116 27.82 -4.33 -16.58
N PRO A 117 28.37 -4.64 -15.40
CA PRO A 117 29.80 -4.54 -15.12
C PRO A 117 30.67 -5.39 -16.06
N ASP A 118 30.09 -6.42 -16.67
CA ASP A 118 30.73 -7.30 -17.66
C ASP A 118 30.66 -6.78 -19.11
N GLY A 119 30.15 -5.55 -19.31
CA GLY A 119 29.99 -4.91 -20.62
C GLY A 119 28.82 -5.46 -21.45
N LYS A 120 28.05 -6.42 -20.95
CA LYS A 120 26.87 -6.97 -21.63
C LYS A 120 25.59 -6.21 -21.26
N PRO A 121 24.59 -6.15 -22.17
CA PRO A 121 23.30 -5.57 -21.82
C PRO A 121 22.70 -6.27 -20.60
N ILE A 122 22.21 -5.47 -19.65
CA ILE A 122 21.45 -6.02 -18.53
C ILE A 122 20.18 -6.65 -19.09
N THR A 123 19.95 -7.92 -18.77
CA THR A 123 18.68 -8.60 -19.04
C THR A 123 17.82 -8.57 -17.80
N ILE A 124 16.58 -8.11 -17.92
CA ILE A 124 15.61 -8.25 -16.84
C ILE A 124 15.08 -9.69 -16.90
N PRO A 125 15.27 -10.49 -15.83
CA PRO A 125 14.69 -11.82 -15.82
C PRO A 125 13.16 -11.73 -15.94
N PRO A 126 12.51 -12.75 -16.52
CA PRO A 126 11.04 -12.80 -16.58
C PRO A 126 10.45 -12.64 -15.18
N VAL A 127 9.70 -11.54 -14.97
CA VAL A 127 8.98 -11.29 -13.72
C VAL A 127 7.59 -11.89 -13.84
N LYS A 128 7.22 -12.73 -12.88
CA LYS A 128 5.87 -13.28 -12.81
C LYS A 128 4.85 -12.15 -12.65
N ASN A 129 3.69 -12.34 -13.25
CA ASN A 129 2.61 -11.37 -13.24
C ASN A 129 1.25 -12.08 -13.11
N LEU A 130 0.21 -11.32 -12.73
CA LEU A 130 -1.11 -11.88 -12.49
C LEU A 130 -1.78 -12.39 -13.76
N ARG A 131 -1.56 -11.77 -14.92
CA ARG A 131 -2.16 -12.19 -16.20
C ARG A 131 -1.74 -13.61 -16.55
N ASP A 132 -0.44 -13.92 -16.46
CA ASP A 132 0.14 -15.18 -16.94
C ASP A 132 0.34 -16.22 -15.82
N ASN A 133 0.59 -15.77 -14.58
CA ASN A 133 1.08 -16.62 -13.49
C ASN A 133 0.27 -16.50 -12.19
N HIS A 134 -0.99 -16.01 -12.24
CA HIS A 134 -1.75 -15.70 -11.01
C HIS A 134 -1.82 -16.88 -10.03
N GLN A 135 -2.08 -18.10 -10.49
CA GLN A 135 -2.17 -19.25 -9.60
C GLN A 135 -0.84 -19.52 -8.88
N GLN A 136 0.28 -19.50 -9.60
CA GLN A 136 1.60 -19.71 -9.01
C GLN A 136 1.94 -18.62 -7.96
N LEU A 137 1.64 -17.35 -8.26
CA LEU A 137 1.86 -16.25 -7.32
C LEU A 137 1.00 -16.40 -6.05
N ILE A 138 -0.24 -16.84 -6.21
CA ILE A 138 -1.16 -17.09 -5.10
C ILE A 138 -0.67 -18.28 -4.25
N ASP A 139 -0.24 -19.38 -4.88
CA ASP A 139 0.28 -20.55 -4.17
C ASP A 139 1.55 -20.22 -3.38
N GLU A 140 2.46 -19.43 -3.97
CA GLU A 140 3.67 -18.94 -3.29
C GLU A 140 3.33 -18.00 -2.11
N ALA A 141 2.34 -17.12 -2.26
CA ALA A 141 1.87 -16.24 -1.18
C ALA A 141 1.22 -17.04 -0.04
N ALA A 142 0.43 -18.05 -0.37
CA ALA A 142 -0.17 -18.97 0.60
C ALA A 142 0.91 -19.79 1.33
N GLU A 143 1.92 -20.30 0.60
CA GLU A 143 3.07 -21.00 1.18
C GLU A 143 3.86 -20.13 2.15
N ALA A 144 4.01 -18.84 1.82
CA ALA A 144 4.65 -17.83 2.67
C ALA A 144 3.84 -17.50 3.93
N GLY A 145 2.53 -17.74 3.89
CA GLY A 145 1.59 -17.40 4.96
C GLY A 145 1.29 -15.90 5.03
N ILE A 146 1.38 -15.17 3.92
CA ILE A 146 1.03 -13.74 3.87
C ILE A 146 -0.45 -13.56 3.57
N PRO A 147 -1.14 -12.59 4.21
CA PRO A 147 -2.57 -12.40 4.00
C PRO A 147 -2.93 -11.64 2.73
N TYR A 148 -2.02 -10.83 2.18
CA TYR A 148 -2.29 -9.99 1.02
C TYR A 148 -1.30 -10.21 -0.11
N LEU A 149 -1.82 -10.31 -1.34
CA LEU A 149 -1.07 -10.16 -2.58
C LEU A 149 -1.53 -8.84 -3.22
N VAL A 150 -0.60 -8.00 -3.68
CA VAL A 150 -0.92 -6.67 -4.19
C VAL A 150 -0.50 -6.54 -5.65
N CYS A 151 -1.43 -6.20 -6.53
CA CYS A 151 -1.12 -5.78 -7.88
C CYS A 151 -0.51 -4.37 -7.84
N ALA A 152 0.82 -4.28 -8.02
CA ALA A 152 1.57 -3.03 -7.89
C ALA A 152 1.35 -2.07 -9.08
N ASN A 153 1.12 -2.62 -10.25
CA ASN A 153 0.79 -1.89 -11.46
C ASN A 153 0.17 -2.81 -12.51
N THR A 154 -0.51 -2.23 -13.47
CA THR A 154 -1.09 -2.93 -14.62
C THR A 154 -1.23 -1.96 -15.80
N PRO A 155 -1.29 -2.41 -17.06
CA PRO A 155 -1.52 -1.51 -18.18
C PRO A 155 -2.86 -0.77 -18.07
N ILE A 156 -2.82 0.55 -18.29
CA ILE A 156 -3.97 1.46 -18.21
C ILE A 156 -3.97 2.52 -19.32
N GLU A 157 -3.10 2.35 -20.34
CA GLU A 157 -2.88 3.36 -21.38
C GLU A 157 -4.07 3.49 -22.35
N THR A 158 -4.83 2.42 -22.51
CA THR A 158 -6.02 2.36 -23.38
C THR A 158 -7.21 1.76 -22.63
N MET A 159 -8.44 2.01 -23.09
CA MET A 159 -9.63 1.37 -22.51
C MET A 159 -9.62 -0.15 -22.64
N GLU A 160 -8.93 -0.70 -23.65
CA GLU A 160 -8.74 -2.14 -23.77
C GLU A 160 -7.79 -2.65 -22.68
N ASP A 161 -6.67 -1.96 -22.43
CA ASP A 161 -5.77 -2.30 -21.32
C ASP A 161 -6.50 -2.26 -19.98
N VAL A 162 -7.34 -1.25 -19.73
CA VAL A 162 -8.13 -1.12 -18.49
C VAL A 162 -9.08 -2.31 -18.34
N LYS A 163 -9.80 -2.71 -19.39
CA LYS A 163 -10.71 -3.88 -19.37
C LYS A 163 -9.97 -5.18 -19.11
N GLU A 164 -8.83 -5.41 -19.79
CA GLU A 164 -8.00 -6.60 -19.56
C GLU A 164 -7.45 -6.63 -18.13
N SER A 165 -7.06 -5.48 -17.60
CA SER A 165 -6.58 -5.36 -16.22
C SER A 165 -7.68 -5.66 -15.22
N ILE A 166 -8.89 -5.14 -15.40
CA ILE A 166 -10.07 -5.46 -14.58
C ILE A 166 -10.39 -6.96 -14.64
N ALA A 167 -10.39 -7.56 -15.82
CA ALA A 167 -10.62 -8.99 -15.98
C ALA A 167 -9.55 -9.83 -15.24
N THR A 168 -8.27 -9.42 -15.34
CA THR A 168 -7.15 -10.05 -14.62
C THR A 168 -7.30 -9.93 -13.11
N LEU A 169 -7.67 -8.75 -12.61
CA LEU A 169 -7.88 -8.50 -11.18
C LEU A 169 -9.06 -9.32 -10.64
N ASN A 170 -10.20 -9.35 -11.34
CA ASN A 170 -11.35 -10.15 -10.94
C ASN A 170 -11.01 -11.66 -10.87
N LYS A 171 -10.40 -12.22 -11.92
CA LYS A 171 -9.96 -13.63 -11.96
C LYS A 171 -8.99 -13.95 -10.83
N SER A 172 -7.99 -13.09 -10.62
CA SER A 172 -6.96 -13.30 -9.60
C SER A 172 -7.51 -13.16 -8.19
N SER A 173 -8.46 -12.24 -7.95
CA SER A 173 -9.08 -12.06 -6.63
C SER A 173 -9.96 -13.26 -6.24
N GLU A 174 -10.67 -13.87 -7.19
CA GLU A 174 -11.41 -15.12 -6.96
C GLU A 174 -10.49 -16.28 -6.57
N ALA A 175 -9.35 -16.41 -7.27
CA ALA A 175 -8.35 -17.43 -6.97
C ALA A 175 -7.69 -17.18 -5.59
N ALA A 176 -7.33 -15.93 -5.29
CA ALA A 176 -6.78 -15.53 -3.98
C ALA A 176 -7.75 -15.88 -2.83
N LYS A 177 -9.04 -15.58 -2.99
CA LYS A 177 -10.07 -15.93 -1.99
C LYS A 177 -10.13 -17.41 -1.72
N LYS A 178 -10.05 -18.26 -2.75
CA LYS A 178 -10.05 -19.73 -2.61
C LYS A 178 -8.83 -20.23 -1.83
N ALA A 179 -7.70 -19.55 -1.94
CA ALA A 179 -6.47 -19.84 -1.21
C ALA A 179 -6.41 -19.19 0.20
N GLY A 180 -7.46 -18.47 0.62
CA GLY A 180 -7.51 -17.77 1.91
C GLY A 180 -6.75 -16.47 1.94
N LEU A 181 -6.43 -15.88 0.79
CA LEU A 181 -5.74 -14.61 0.61
C LEU A 181 -6.70 -13.50 0.17
N ILE A 182 -6.25 -12.26 0.31
CA ILE A 182 -6.91 -11.09 -0.24
C ILE A 182 -6.02 -10.50 -1.33
N LEU A 183 -6.57 -10.30 -2.54
CA LEU A 183 -5.92 -9.50 -3.55
C LEU A 183 -6.23 -8.03 -3.31
N ALA A 184 -5.21 -7.16 -3.41
CA ALA A 184 -5.38 -5.72 -3.41
C ALA A 184 -4.78 -5.10 -4.69
N TYR A 185 -5.21 -3.89 -5.01
CA TYR A 185 -4.70 -3.08 -6.11
C TYR A 185 -4.06 -1.81 -5.57
N HIS A 186 -2.82 -1.54 -5.96
CA HIS A 186 -2.07 -0.34 -5.63
C HIS A 186 -2.15 0.66 -6.78
N ASN A 187 -2.42 1.93 -6.46
CA ASN A 187 -2.52 3.01 -7.43
C ASN A 187 -1.25 3.89 -7.48
N HIS A 188 -1.06 4.50 -8.64
CA HIS A 188 -0.24 5.69 -8.82
C HIS A 188 -1.14 6.90 -9.12
N ASP A 189 -0.57 7.97 -9.64
CA ASP A 189 -1.32 9.19 -9.97
C ASP A 189 -2.16 9.08 -11.25
N LYS A 190 -1.71 8.30 -12.23
CA LYS A 190 -2.35 8.15 -13.54
C LYS A 190 -3.73 7.50 -13.50
N GLU A 191 -3.99 6.64 -12.55
CA GLU A 191 -5.30 6.00 -12.37
C GLU A 191 -6.41 7.01 -12.07
N PHE A 192 -6.06 8.21 -11.61
CA PHE A 192 -7.02 9.30 -11.37
C PHE A 192 -7.21 10.22 -12.58
N GLU A 193 -6.52 9.96 -13.68
CA GLU A 193 -6.76 10.63 -14.95
C GLU A 193 -8.02 10.08 -15.64
N SER A 194 -8.58 10.91 -16.54
CA SER A 194 -9.74 10.53 -17.34
C SER A 194 -9.31 9.91 -18.66
N LEU A 195 -9.81 8.72 -18.95
CA LEU A 195 -9.65 8.04 -20.23
C LEU A 195 -11.06 7.84 -20.85
N ASP A 196 -11.27 8.36 -22.05
CA ASP A 196 -12.60 8.35 -22.73
C ASP A 196 -13.73 8.89 -21.83
N GLY A 197 -13.45 9.94 -21.05
CA GLY A 197 -14.43 10.59 -20.17
C GLY A 197 -14.71 9.84 -18.86
N LYS A 198 -13.96 8.77 -18.54
CA LYS A 198 -14.10 7.99 -17.30
C LYS A 198 -12.79 8.01 -16.51
N VAL A 199 -12.87 8.18 -15.20
CA VAL A 199 -11.71 8.07 -14.31
C VAL A 199 -11.35 6.59 -14.15
N ILE A 200 -10.10 6.22 -14.42
CA ILE A 200 -9.64 4.82 -14.43
C ILE A 200 -9.81 4.17 -13.04
N TYR A 201 -9.47 4.89 -11.99
CA TYR A 201 -9.63 4.37 -10.62
C TYR A 201 -11.09 4.08 -10.26
N ASP A 202 -12.03 4.92 -10.72
CA ASP A 202 -13.47 4.69 -10.53
C ASP A 202 -13.93 3.42 -11.29
N LEU A 203 -13.36 3.12 -12.47
CA LEU A 203 -13.60 1.86 -13.18
C LEU A 203 -13.11 0.65 -12.38
N PHE A 204 -11.92 0.70 -11.82
CA PHE A 204 -11.42 -0.38 -10.95
C PHE A 204 -12.30 -0.57 -9.71
N LEU A 205 -12.81 0.51 -9.11
CA LEU A 205 -13.71 0.42 -7.96
C LEU A 205 -15.09 -0.15 -8.32
N SER A 206 -15.66 0.22 -9.48
CA SER A 206 -17.03 -0.14 -9.87
C SER A 206 -17.13 -1.48 -10.59
N GLU A 207 -16.10 -1.88 -11.35
CA GLU A 207 -16.12 -3.08 -12.19
C GLU A 207 -15.38 -4.28 -11.55
N THR A 208 -14.91 -4.13 -10.30
CA THR A 208 -14.35 -5.23 -9.51
C THR A 208 -15.20 -5.53 -8.29
N ASN A 209 -15.22 -6.81 -7.87
CA ASN A 209 -15.99 -7.24 -6.72
C ASN A 209 -15.39 -6.69 -5.41
N PRO A 210 -16.13 -5.84 -4.65
CA PRO A 210 -15.62 -5.23 -3.41
C PRO A 210 -15.34 -6.22 -2.27
N ASP A 211 -15.91 -7.42 -2.32
CA ASP A 211 -15.68 -8.45 -1.31
C ASP A 211 -14.42 -9.28 -1.61
N LEU A 212 -13.92 -9.23 -2.85
CA LEU A 212 -12.78 -10.02 -3.32
C LEU A 212 -11.54 -9.16 -3.51
N LEU A 213 -11.65 -8.02 -4.21
CA LEU A 213 -10.57 -7.08 -4.45
C LEU A 213 -10.64 -5.93 -3.45
N LYS A 214 -9.55 -5.68 -2.74
CA LYS A 214 -9.39 -4.49 -1.90
C LYS A 214 -8.42 -3.51 -2.57
N MET A 215 -8.31 -2.31 -2.01
CA MET A 215 -7.37 -1.31 -2.48
C MET A 215 -6.23 -1.14 -1.48
N GLU A 216 -5.05 -0.97 -2.02
CA GLU A 216 -3.93 -0.38 -1.33
C GLU A 216 -3.81 1.06 -1.83
N LEU A 217 -4.33 2.00 -1.03
CA LEU A 217 -4.31 3.40 -1.43
C LEU A 217 -2.95 4.03 -1.14
N ASP A 218 -2.28 4.50 -2.18
CA ASP A 218 -1.10 5.32 -2.03
C ASP A 218 -1.49 6.78 -1.76
N LEU A 219 -1.20 7.24 -0.54
CA LEU A 219 -1.59 8.56 -0.07
C LEU A 219 -0.85 9.70 -0.76
N CYS A 220 0.37 9.46 -1.21
CA CYS A 220 1.16 10.42 -1.97
C CYS A 220 0.59 10.59 -3.39
N TRP A 221 0.40 9.49 -4.10
CA TRP A 221 -0.03 9.53 -5.49
C TRP A 221 -1.46 10.04 -5.65
N VAL A 222 -2.40 9.63 -4.77
CA VAL A 222 -3.77 10.16 -4.79
C VAL A 222 -3.80 11.66 -4.50
N THR A 223 -2.95 12.15 -3.56
CA THR A 223 -2.84 13.59 -3.26
C THR A 223 -2.19 14.36 -4.41
N LYS A 224 -1.17 13.78 -5.06
CA LYS A 224 -0.55 14.35 -6.25
C LYS A 224 -1.56 14.54 -7.39
N ALA A 225 -2.43 13.58 -7.58
CA ALA A 225 -3.55 13.66 -8.54
C ALA A 225 -4.62 14.69 -8.16
N GLY A 226 -4.55 15.31 -6.99
CA GLY A 226 -5.50 16.31 -6.52
C GLY A 226 -6.77 15.73 -5.91
N VAL A 227 -6.80 14.43 -5.61
CA VAL A 227 -7.93 13.75 -4.97
C VAL A 227 -7.72 13.70 -3.46
N ASP A 228 -8.77 13.98 -2.69
CA ASP A 228 -8.74 13.90 -1.24
C ASP A 228 -8.92 12.46 -0.77
N PRO A 229 -7.93 11.84 -0.08
CA PRO A 229 -8.05 10.46 0.40
C PRO A 229 -9.25 10.25 1.34
N VAL A 230 -9.58 11.24 2.17
CA VAL A 230 -10.68 11.12 3.14
C VAL A 230 -12.03 11.12 2.45
N GLU A 231 -12.22 11.94 1.42
CA GLU A 231 -13.44 11.92 0.61
C GLU A 231 -13.55 10.60 -0.17
N LEU A 232 -12.44 10.05 -0.65
CA LEU A 232 -12.41 8.73 -1.29
C LEU A 232 -12.85 7.62 -0.31
N PHE A 233 -12.37 7.65 0.95
CA PHE A 233 -12.78 6.70 1.99
C PHE A 233 -14.28 6.78 2.28
N LYS A 234 -14.84 7.99 2.36
CA LYS A 234 -16.28 8.21 2.59
C LYS A 234 -17.13 7.70 1.42
N LYS A 235 -16.65 7.90 0.19
CA LYS A 235 -17.32 7.41 -1.03
C LYS A 235 -17.28 5.89 -1.13
N HIS A 236 -16.18 5.26 -0.67
CA HIS A 236 -15.93 3.82 -0.78
C HIS A 236 -15.52 3.20 0.57
N PRO A 237 -16.40 3.19 1.58
CA PRO A 237 -16.05 2.71 2.92
C PRO A 237 -15.67 1.23 2.89
N GLY A 238 -14.62 0.88 3.64
CA GLY A 238 -14.15 -0.50 3.75
C GLY A 238 -13.39 -1.05 2.53
N ARG A 239 -13.06 -0.22 1.52
CA ARG A 239 -12.33 -0.66 0.32
C ARG A 239 -10.82 -0.61 0.46
N CYS A 240 -10.27 0.35 1.22
CA CYS A 240 -8.82 0.57 1.31
C CYS A 240 -8.23 -0.14 2.52
N HIS A 241 -7.96 -1.45 2.37
CA HIS A 241 -7.40 -2.27 3.45
C HIS A 241 -5.93 -1.97 3.73
N LEU A 242 -5.19 -1.55 2.73
CA LEU A 242 -3.76 -1.24 2.82
C LEU A 242 -3.53 0.20 2.40
N TRP A 243 -2.50 0.83 3.00
CA TRP A 243 -2.08 2.17 2.62
C TRP A 243 -0.57 2.22 2.41
N HIS A 244 -0.12 2.93 1.37
CA HIS A 244 1.22 3.46 1.32
C HIS A 244 1.26 4.85 1.92
N VAL A 245 2.17 5.03 2.87
CA VAL A 245 2.35 6.26 3.64
C VAL A 245 3.70 6.84 3.26
N LYS A 246 3.67 7.72 2.27
CA LYS A 246 4.78 8.57 1.83
C LYS A 246 4.28 9.99 1.68
N ASP A 247 5.12 10.98 2.00
CA ASP A 247 4.72 12.39 1.89
C ASP A 247 4.96 12.92 0.48
N LEU A 248 4.42 14.09 0.20
CA LEU A 248 4.51 14.74 -1.10
C LEU A 248 5.13 16.13 -0.93
N ASP A 249 6.10 16.48 -1.77
CA ASP A 249 6.67 17.81 -1.74
C ASP A 249 5.62 18.89 -2.14
N LYS A 250 5.84 20.12 -1.68
CA LYS A 250 4.90 21.24 -1.90
C LYS A 250 4.68 21.59 -3.37
N GLU A 251 5.63 21.25 -4.24
CA GLU A 251 5.56 21.50 -5.67
C GLU A 251 4.98 20.27 -6.43
N LYS A 252 4.61 19.21 -5.69
CA LYS A 252 4.06 17.95 -6.19
C LYS A 252 4.97 17.22 -7.18
N LYS A 253 6.27 17.39 -7.06
CA LYS A 253 7.27 16.76 -7.94
C LYS A 253 7.54 15.31 -7.58
N GLY A 254 7.57 14.99 -6.29
CA GLY A 254 7.89 13.65 -5.85
C GLY A 254 7.67 13.36 -4.37
N PRO A 255 7.88 12.12 -3.97
CA PRO A 255 7.72 11.70 -2.59
C PRO A 255 8.80 12.27 -1.67
N LEU A 256 8.44 12.45 -0.40
CA LEU A 256 9.29 12.84 0.70
C LEU A 256 9.12 11.87 1.88
N PRO A 257 10.05 11.85 2.84
CA PRO A 257 9.82 11.21 4.12
C PRO A 257 8.56 11.75 4.79
N VAL A 258 7.82 10.88 5.48
CA VAL A 258 6.60 11.25 6.20
C VAL A 258 6.84 12.40 7.16
N GLY A 259 6.02 13.44 7.05
CA GLY A 259 6.07 14.65 7.88
C GLY A 259 6.99 15.76 7.36
N ASP A 260 7.65 15.55 6.23
CA ASP A 260 8.50 16.57 5.59
C ASP A 260 7.79 17.25 4.40
N GLY A 261 6.57 16.82 4.05
CA GLY A 261 5.79 17.33 2.93
C GLY A 261 4.49 18.01 3.34
N ILE A 262 3.47 17.89 2.48
CA ILE A 262 2.20 18.64 2.60
C ILE A 262 1.00 17.80 3.05
N ILE A 263 1.16 16.47 3.22
CA ILE A 263 0.02 15.58 3.48
C ILE A 263 -0.37 15.65 4.97
N ASP A 264 -1.64 15.94 5.24
CA ASP A 264 -2.21 15.89 6.60
C ASP A 264 -2.51 14.43 7.00
N PHE A 265 -1.46 13.71 7.38
CA PHE A 265 -1.58 12.32 7.84
C PHE A 265 -2.44 12.18 9.08
N LYS A 266 -2.45 13.16 10.00
CA LYS A 266 -3.31 13.09 11.17
C LYS A 266 -4.77 12.97 10.76
N ARG A 267 -5.24 13.88 9.91
CA ARG A 267 -6.61 13.86 9.38
C ARG A 267 -6.91 12.53 8.66
N ILE A 268 -5.97 12.01 7.90
CA ILE A 268 -6.13 10.75 7.16
C ILE A 268 -6.25 9.57 8.13
N PHE A 269 -5.36 9.46 9.11
CA PHE A 269 -5.40 8.39 10.12
C PHE A 269 -6.64 8.46 11.01
N ASP A 270 -7.18 9.64 11.28
CA ASP A 270 -8.45 9.81 12.00
C ASP A 270 -9.64 9.17 11.25
N ASN A 271 -9.50 8.96 9.94
CA ASN A 271 -10.49 8.32 9.08
C ASN A 271 -10.13 6.85 8.72
N ALA A 272 -9.12 6.25 9.33
CA ALA A 272 -8.67 4.90 9.03
C ALA A 272 -9.75 3.84 9.17
N LYS A 273 -10.64 3.98 10.15
CA LYS A 273 -11.79 3.08 10.36
C LYS A 273 -12.77 3.11 9.18
N VAL A 274 -13.04 4.29 8.63
CA VAL A 274 -13.94 4.47 7.47
C VAL A 274 -13.35 3.83 6.23
N SER A 275 -12.05 3.99 5.98
CA SER A 275 -11.37 3.37 4.86
C SER A 275 -11.35 1.83 4.93
N GLY A 276 -11.45 1.26 6.14
CA GLY A 276 -11.31 -0.17 6.42
C GLY A 276 -9.86 -0.62 6.56
N MET A 277 -8.92 0.31 6.78
CA MET A 277 -7.48 0.06 6.86
C MET A 277 -7.16 -1.07 7.85
N LYS A 278 -6.29 -1.98 7.43
CA LYS A 278 -5.77 -3.10 8.22
C LYS A 278 -4.28 -2.98 8.47
N HIS A 279 -3.54 -2.56 7.45
CA HIS A 279 -2.09 -2.34 7.50
C HIS A 279 -1.73 -1.08 6.72
N PHE A 280 -0.61 -0.47 7.07
CA PHE A 280 -0.03 0.62 6.31
C PHE A 280 1.50 0.49 6.28
N PHE A 281 2.09 0.90 5.18
CA PHE A 281 3.53 0.75 4.92
C PHE A 281 4.13 2.09 4.56
N VAL A 282 5.16 2.49 5.29
CA VAL A 282 5.99 3.62 4.91
C VAL A 282 6.75 3.25 3.64
N GLU A 283 6.75 4.15 2.68
CA GLU A 283 7.51 4.01 1.46
C GLU A 283 8.17 5.34 1.06
N HIS A 284 9.29 5.25 0.36
CA HIS A 284 9.88 6.34 -0.40
C HIS A 284 10.53 5.72 -1.64
N ASP A 285 10.07 6.13 -2.82
CA ASP A 285 10.51 5.52 -4.09
C ASP A 285 11.99 5.80 -4.34
N MET A 286 12.82 4.78 -4.16
CA MET A 286 14.27 4.77 -4.42
C MET A 286 15.02 6.03 -3.96
N PRO A 287 14.95 6.43 -2.69
CA PRO A 287 15.62 7.61 -2.17
C PRO A 287 17.15 7.42 -2.18
N ALA A 288 17.89 8.52 -2.19
CA ALA A 288 19.36 8.48 -2.17
C ALA A 288 19.90 7.75 -0.91
N ASP A 289 19.29 7.96 0.24
CA ASP A 289 19.56 7.21 1.49
C ASP A 289 18.25 6.63 2.04
N PRO A 290 17.96 5.34 1.78
CA PRO A 290 16.73 4.71 2.22
C PRO A 290 16.64 4.59 3.75
N PHE A 291 17.75 4.41 4.45
CA PHE A 291 17.72 4.27 5.92
C PHE A 291 17.47 5.61 6.61
N ALA A 292 18.08 6.69 6.14
CA ALA A 292 17.81 8.03 6.65
C ALA A 292 16.33 8.40 6.41
N SER A 293 15.81 8.13 5.20
CA SER A 293 14.42 8.41 4.85
C SER A 293 13.43 7.70 5.77
N ILE A 294 13.52 6.37 5.92
CA ILE A 294 12.58 5.63 6.76
C ILE A 294 12.75 5.92 8.25
N THR A 295 13.96 6.31 8.70
CA THR A 295 14.19 6.72 10.08
C THR A 295 13.45 8.02 10.39
N THR A 296 13.52 9.00 9.48
CA THR A 296 12.77 10.26 9.57
C THR A 296 11.28 9.99 9.56
N SER A 297 10.79 9.21 8.58
CA SER A 297 9.39 8.82 8.46
C SER A 297 8.87 8.13 9.72
N TYR A 298 9.62 7.18 10.28
CA TYR A 298 9.23 6.47 11.50
C TYR A 298 9.08 7.42 12.69
N LYS A 299 10.06 8.31 12.92
CA LYS A 299 10.04 9.29 14.03
C LYS A 299 8.87 10.26 13.92
N ASN A 300 8.60 10.77 12.72
CA ASN A 300 7.50 11.69 12.48
C ASN A 300 6.15 10.99 12.61
N LEU A 301 6.03 9.77 12.06
CA LEU A 301 4.80 9.00 12.13
C LEU A 301 4.41 8.62 13.56
N ILE A 302 5.37 8.29 14.43
CA ILE A 302 5.11 8.07 15.87
C ILE A 302 4.48 9.32 16.52
N LYS A 303 4.95 10.52 16.18
CA LYS A 303 4.35 11.76 16.69
C LYS A 303 2.93 11.96 16.17
N ILE A 304 2.72 11.76 14.88
CA ILE A 304 1.41 11.87 14.22
C ILE A 304 0.39 10.90 14.83
N LEU A 305 0.78 9.65 15.05
CA LEU A 305 -0.09 8.61 15.61
C LEU A 305 -0.41 8.82 17.11
N ASN A 306 0.38 9.62 17.81
CA ASN A 306 0.17 9.95 19.22
C ASN A 306 -0.47 11.33 19.44
N SER A 307 -0.78 12.09 18.35
CA SER A 307 -1.39 13.43 18.41
C SER A 307 -2.92 13.42 18.42
#